data_3d913434f44a78473191cd310e7026c4
#
_entry.id   3d913434f44a78473191cd310e7026c4
#
_cell.length_a   1.000
_cell.length_b   1.000
_cell.length_c   1.000
_cell.angle_alpha   90.00
_cell.angle_beta   90.00
_cell.angle_gamma   90.00
#
_symmetry.space_group_name_H-M   'P 1'
#
loop_
_entity.id
_entity.type
_entity.pdbx_description
1 polymer ?
#
loop_
_entity_poly.entity_id
_entity_poly.type
_entity_poly.pdbx_seq_one_letter_code
_entity_poly.pdbx_strand_id
1 'polypeptide(L)'
;FGMGIQTTSHGEPYLHFLIPGIVAMATMTGSFSAIAQNMSVQRLYEKALDQVMVSPTPLWQFIVGQIIGGSLRGLYAGGIILLLTWPIRTDLVFNGLSVFIMLLNGTVFSTIALVLSFLAKSYTDAPRFTAYIITPMSFLCNTFFSTEQMPAGFRQVISLLPLSQTSAMIRSIANAEQPGAFGFVVLGAYLVIFGLIAVAFIYKKKNL
;
A
#
# COMPACT_ATOMS: atom_id res chain seq x y z
N PHE A 1 21.92 9.20 -3.88
CA PHE A 1 22.11 8.03 -3.00
C PHE A 1 22.63 6.81 -3.78
N GLY A 2 22.08 6.46 -4.93
CA GLY A 2 22.51 5.29 -5.71
C GLY A 2 23.91 5.38 -6.33
N MET A 3 24.50 6.55 -6.43
CA MET A 3 25.89 6.74 -6.94
C MET A 3 26.96 6.64 -5.84
N GLY A 4 26.59 6.72 -4.56
CA GLY A 4 27.55 6.68 -3.45
C GLY A 4 27.69 5.32 -2.77
N ILE A 5 26.67 4.45 -2.86
CA ILE A 5 26.67 3.11 -2.29
C ILE A 5 26.62 2.11 -3.44
N GLN A 6 27.78 1.57 -3.78
CA GLN A 6 27.90 0.70 -4.95
C GLN A 6 27.41 -0.74 -4.72
N THR A 7 27.44 -1.23 -3.46
CA THR A 7 27.05 -2.60 -3.13
C THR A 7 26.35 -2.65 -1.77
N THR A 8 25.42 -3.59 -1.62
CA THR A 8 24.85 -3.99 -0.33
C THR A 8 25.86 -4.85 0.44
N SER A 9 25.56 -5.12 1.74
CA SER A 9 26.34 -6.04 2.59
C SER A 9 26.53 -7.45 1.98
N HIS A 10 25.74 -7.82 0.97
CA HIS A 10 25.83 -9.11 0.24
C HIS A 10 26.50 -8.97 -1.14
N GLY A 11 27.10 -7.82 -1.48
CA GLY A 11 27.81 -7.64 -2.75
C GLY A 11 26.93 -7.34 -3.97
N GLU A 12 25.61 -7.27 -3.81
CA GLU A 12 24.69 -6.92 -4.91
C GLU A 12 24.63 -5.39 -5.12
N PRO A 13 24.36 -4.93 -6.35
CA PRO A 13 24.15 -3.52 -6.61
C PRO A 13 23.01 -2.98 -5.71
N TYR A 14 23.24 -1.90 -5.00
CA TYR A 14 22.24 -1.29 -4.10
C TYR A 14 20.92 -0.95 -4.81
N LEU A 15 20.97 -0.67 -6.10
CA LEU A 15 19.79 -0.41 -6.93
C LEU A 15 18.86 -1.63 -7.02
N HIS A 16 19.39 -2.86 -7.08
CA HIS A 16 18.57 -4.08 -7.10
C HIS A 16 17.76 -4.25 -5.82
N PHE A 17 18.31 -3.82 -4.69
CA PHE A 17 17.59 -3.79 -3.42
C PHE A 17 16.56 -2.66 -3.35
N LEU A 18 16.91 -1.48 -3.87
CA LEU A 18 16.15 -0.24 -3.69
C LEU A 18 14.90 -0.19 -4.58
N ILE A 19 15.01 -0.58 -5.86
CA ILE A 19 13.92 -0.44 -6.84
C ILE A 19 12.64 -1.16 -6.40
N PRO A 20 12.65 -2.46 -6.03
CA PRO A 20 11.45 -3.15 -5.56
C PRO A 20 10.80 -2.50 -4.33
N GLY A 21 11.63 -1.99 -3.41
CA GLY A 21 11.16 -1.25 -2.24
C GLY A 21 10.45 0.05 -2.59
N ILE A 22 11.02 0.85 -3.51
CA ILE A 22 10.40 2.09 -3.97
C ILE A 22 9.10 1.82 -4.72
N VAL A 23 9.04 0.77 -5.53
CA VAL A 23 7.80 0.36 -6.24
C VAL A 23 6.69 0.02 -5.24
N ALA A 24 7.00 -0.78 -4.22
CA ALA A 24 6.04 -1.11 -3.16
C ALA A 24 5.57 0.13 -2.40
N MET A 25 6.49 1.04 -2.06
CA MET A 25 6.20 2.30 -1.38
C MET A 25 5.36 3.25 -2.24
N ALA A 26 5.67 3.39 -3.53
CA ALA A 26 4.91 4.23 -4.45
C ALA A 26 3.47 3.70 -4.63
N THR A 27 3.31 2.37 -4.74
CA THR A 27 2.00 1.73 -4.81
C THR A 27 1.19 1.97 -3.54
N MET A 28 1.82 1.85 -2.37
CA MET A 28 1.19 2.13 -1.08
C MET A 28 0.74 3.59 -0.97
N THR A 29 1.67 4.52 -1.17
CA THR A 29 1.39 5.96 -0.99
C THR A 29 0.38 6.46 -2.01
N GLY A 30 0.46 6.00 -3.25
CA GLY A 30 -0.48 6.33 -4.32
C GLY A 30 -1.90 5.86 -4.00
N SER A 31 -2.06 4.61 -3.56
CA SER A 31 -3.36 4.04 -3.18
C SER A 31 -3.94 4.72 -1.95
N PHE A 32 -3.15 4.84 -0.89
CA PHE A 32 -3.59 5.40 0.38
C PHE A 32 -4.01 6.86 0.25
N SER A 33 -3.13 7.71 -0.32
CA SER A 33 -3.40 9.14 -0.44
C SER A 33 -4.61 9.43 -1.33
N ALA A 34 -4.78 8.64 -2.39
CA ALA A 34 -5.92 8.76 -3.28
C ALA A 34 -7.25 8.62 -2.54
N ILE A 35 -7.38 7.55 -1.75
CA ILE A 35 -8.61 7.27 -1.01
C ILE A 35 -8.77 8.18 0.18
N ALA A 36 -7.70 8.41 0.97
CA ALA A 36 -7.76 9.27 2.15
C ALA A 36 -8.24 10.68 1.83
N GLN A 37 -7.73 11.29 0.75
CA GLN A 37 -8.13 12.62 0.31
C GLN A 37 -9.53 12.61 -0.30
N ASN A 38 -9.79 11.72 -1.26
CA ASN A 38 -11.04 11.66 -2.01
C ASN A 38 -12.24 11.40 -1.07
N MET A 39 -12.14 10.39 -0.20
CA MET A 39 -13.19 10.07 0.77
C MET A 39 -13.40 11.17 1.81
N SER A 40 -12.34 11.89 2.21
CA SER A 40 -12.49 13.02 3.13
C SER A 40 -13.27 14.16 2.48
N VAL A 41 -13.02 14.48 1.21
CA VAL A 41 -13.78 15.48 0.46
C VAL A 41 -15.22 15.04 0.25
N GLN A 42 -15.43 13.84 -0.28
CA GLN A 42 -16.76 13.29 -0.59
C GLN A 42 -17.65 13.19 0.66
N ARG A 43 -17.06 12.88 1.81
CA ARG A 43 -17.81 12.71 3.04
C ARG A 43 -18.10 14.04 3.73
N LEU A 44 -17.10 14.93 3.83
CA LEU A 44 -17.20 16.14 4.66
C LEU A 44 -17.77 17.36 3.91
N TYR A 45 -17.49 17.48 2.60
CA TYR A 45 -17.91 18.62 1.79
C TYR A 45 -19.04 18.29 0.82
N GLU A 46 -18.88 17.25 0.03
CA GLU A 46 -19.85 16.91 -1.04
C GLU A 46 -21.06 16.16 -0.48
N LYS A 47 -20.97 15.60 0.75
CA LYS A 47 -21.99 14.74 1.37
C LYS A 47 -22.41 13.58 0.44
N ALA A 48 -21.49 13.14 -0.44
CA ALA A 48 -21.74 12.10 -1.42
C ALA A 48 -22.21 10.79 -0.77
N LEU A 49 -21.70 10.46 0.43
CA LEU A 49 -22.19 9.31 1.21
C LEU A 49 -23.68 9.44 1.57
N ASP A 50 -24.15 10.63 1.91
CA ASP A 50 -25.55 10.83 2.26
C ASP A 50 -26.44 10.72 1.00
N GLN A 51 -25.95 11.18 -0.17
CA GLN A 51 -26.62 11.00 -1.45
C GLN A 51 -26.70 9.50 -1.87
N VAL A 52 -25.60 8.75 -1.65
CA VAL A 52 -25.59 7.29 -1.92
C VAL A 52 -26.53 6.54 -0.99
N MET A 53 -26.72 7.00 0.29
CA MET A 53 -27.67 6.38 1.20
C MET A 53 -29.13 6.56 0.81
N VAL A 54 -29.46 7.68 0.14
CA VAL A 54 -30.81 7.95 -0.36
C VAL A 54 -31.04 7.26 -1.73
N SER A 55 -29.98 6.93 -2.43
CA SER A 55 -30.02 6.21 -3.71
C SER A 55 -30.40 4.72 -3.50
N PRO A 56 -31.05 4.08 -4.48
CA PRO A 56 -31.31 2.65 -4.47
C PRO A 56 -30.04 1.79 -4.59
N THR A 57 -28.88 2.40 -4.82
CA THR A 57 -27.59 1.71 -4.96
C THR A 57 -27.10 1.19 -3.60
N PRO A 58 -26.70 -0.09 -3.50
CA PRO A 58 -26.17 -0.63 -2.25
C PRO A 58 -24.78 -0.04 -1.95
N LEU A 59 -24.59 0.40 -0.70
CA LEU A 59 -23.36 1.04 -0.21
C LEU A 59 -22.07 0.23 -0.46
N TRP A 60 -22.16 -1.09 -0.49
CA TRP A 60 -21.02 -1.96 -0.74
C TRP A 60 -20.42 -1.74 -2.15
N GLN A 61 -21.25 -1.45 -3.16
CA GLN A 61 -20.76 -1.17 -4.53
C GLN A 61 -19.93 0.12 -4.56
N PHE A 62 -20.39 1.15 -3.86
CA PHE A 62 -19.62 2.40 -3.72
C PHE A 62 -18.25 2.14 -3.09
N ILE A 63 -18.20 1.36 -2.03
CA ILE A 63 -16.95 1.05 -1.32
C ILE A 63 -16.00 0.22 -2.17
N VAL A 64 -16.51 -0.83 -2.81
CA VAL A 64 -15.69 -1.64 -3.71
C VAL A 64 -15.15 -0.78 -4.86
N GLY A 65 -15.98 0.10 -5.42
CA GLY A 65 -15.54 1.06 -6.43
C GLY A 65 -14.40 1.96 -5.97
N GLN A 66 -14.48 2.49 -4.75
CA GLN A 66 -13.42 3.31 -4.15
C GLN A 66 -12.12 2.49 -3.96
N ILE A 67 -12.21 1.28 -3.43
CA ILE A 67 -11.05 0.42 -3.22
C ILE A 67 -10.37 0.06 -4.54
N ILE A 68 -11.14 -0.31 -5.57
CA ILE A 68 -10.62 -0.59 -6.92
C ILE A 68 -9.95 0.66 -7.50
N GLY A 69 -10.62 1.80 -7.45
CA GLY A 69 -10.07 3.07 -7.93
C GLY A 69 -8.76 3.46 -7.24
N GLY A 70 -8.67 3.24 -5.92
CA GLY A 70 -7.45 3.48 -5.16
C GLY A 70 -6.33 2.50 -5.51
N SER A 71 -6.65 1.20 -5.66
CA SER A 71 -5.65 0.19 -6.03
C SER A 71 -5.08 0.42 -7.44
N LEU A 72 -5.92 0.81 -8.40
CA LEU A 72 -5.48 1.16 -9.76
C LEU A 72 -4.58 2.41 -9.75
N ARG A 73 -4.89 3.39 -8.92
CA ARG A 73 -4.06 4.59 -8.78
C ARG A 73 -2.69 4.28 -8.17
N GLY A 74 -2.66 3.38 -7.19
CA GLY A 74 -1.41 2.85 -6.65
C GLY A 74 -0.61 2.07 -7.69
N LEU A 75 -1.26 1.21 -8.46
CA LEU A 75 -0.63 0.49 -9.56
C LEU A 75 -0.03 1.45 -10.59
N TYR A 76 -0.75 2.51 -10.95
CA TYR A 76 -0.24 3.56 -11.84
C TYR A 76 1.01 4.23 -11.26
N ALA A 77 1.00 4.60 -9.99
CA ALA A 77 2.15 5.22 -9.33
C ALA A 77 3.38 4.31 -9.30
N GLY A 78 3.22 3.04 -8.92
CA GLY A 78 4.29 2.06 -8.94
C GLY A 78 4.75 1.71 -10.37
N GLY A 79 3.82 1.66 -11.33
CA GLY A 79 4.10 1.43 -12.75
C GLY A 79 4.96 2.53 -13.38
N ILE A 80 4.76 3.80 -13.00
CA ILE A 80 5.63 4.91 -13.42
C ILE A 80 7.06 4.67 -12.95
N ILE A 81 7.25 4.22 -11.70
CA ILE A 81 8.59 3.93 -11.19
C ILE A 81 9.24 2.81 -12.00
N LEU A 82 8.49 1.74 -12.33
CA LEU A 82 9.00 0.67 -13.19
C LEU A 82 9.39 1.17 -14.58
N LEU A 83 8.59 2.05 -15.19
CA LEU A 83 8.90 2.64 -16.48
C LEU A 83 10.16 3.53 -16.42
N LEU A 84 10.34 4.29 -15.35
CA LEU A 84 11.52 5.14 -15.16
C LEU A 84 12.79 4.33 -14.87
N THR A 85 12.67 3.11 -14.36
CA THR A 85 13.83 2.21 -14.13
C THR A 85 14.24 1.42 -15.38
N TRP A 86 13.38 1.32 -16.40
CA TRP A 86 13.67 0.62 -17.67
C TRP A 86 14.99 1.04 -18.34
N PRO A 87 15.33 2.34 -18.46
CA PRO A 87 16.58 2.74 -19.13
C PRO A 87 17.85 2.45 -18.32
N ILE A 88 17.74 2.11 -17.04
CA ILE A 88 18.89 1.89 -16.14
C ILE A 88 19.52 0.49 -16.36
N ARG A 89 18.96 -0.34 -17.27
CA ARG A 89 19.47 -1.70 -17.58
C ARG A 89 19.74 -2.53 -16.32
N THR A 90 18.79 -2.56 -15.40
CA THR A 90 18.82 -3.49 -14.29
C THR A 90 18.36 -4.86 -14.79
N ASP A 91 19.08 -5.92 -14.44
CA ASP A 91 18.71 -7.31 -14.79
C ASP A 91 17.48 -7.80 -13.99
N LEU A 92 16.69 -6.88 -13.46
CA LEU A 92 15.49 -7.15 -12.67
C LEU A 92 14.34 -7.63 -13.56
N VAL A 93 13.77 -8.76 -13.22
CA VAL A 93 12.64 -9.36 -13.95
C VAL A 93 11.33 -8.96 -13.27
N PHE A 94 10.49 -8.21 -13.97
CA PHE A 94 9.13 -7.93 -13.53
C PHE A 94 8.13 -8.67 -14.41
N ASN A 95 7.29 -9.47 -13.81
CA ASN A 95 6.29 -10.30 -14.50
C ASN A 95 4.87 -9.98 -14.04
N GLY A 96 3.86 -10.66 -14.58
CA GLY A 96 2.46 -10.48 -14.21
C GLY A 96 2.18 -10.68 -12.71
N LEU A 97 2.98 -11.50 -12.02
CA LEU A 97 2.86 -11.72 -10.59
C LEU A 97 3.28 -10.48 -9.79
N SER A 98 4.28 -9.72 -10.25
CA SER A 98 4.65 -8.43 -9.64
C SER A 98 3.48 -7.43 -9.71
N VAL A 99 2.79 -7.36 -10.86
CA VAL A 99 1.60 -6.51 -11.04
C VAL A 99 0.48 -6.95 -10.10
N PHE A 100 0.26 -8.25 -9.94
CA PHE A 100 -0.74 -8.79 -9.01
C PHE A 100 -0.43 -8.41 -7.55
N ILE A 101 0.83 -8.52 -7.12
CA ILE A 101 1.26 -8.13 -5.77
C ILE A 101 1.10 -6.62 -5.56
N MET A 102 1.41 -5.80 -6.57
CA MET A 102 1.18 -4.35 -6.53
C MET A 102 -0.31 -4.02 -6.38
N LEU A 103 -1.19 -4.71 -7.11
CA LEU A 103 -2.64 -4.56 -6.98
C LEU A 103 -3.11 -4.98 -5.59
N LEU A 104 -2.64 -6.10 -5.08
CA LEU A 104 -2.98 -6.59 -3.74
C LEU A 104 -2.55 -5.60 -2.66
N ASN A 105 -1.32 -5.08 -2.75
CA ASN A 105 -0.82 -4.02 -1.88
C ASN A 105 -1.70 -2.76 -1.95
N GLY A 106 -2.00 -2.30 -3.17
CA GLY A 106 -2.88 -1.16 -3.39
C GLY A 106 -4.27 -1.36 -2.79
N THR A 107 -4.83 -2.56 -2.88
CA THR A 107 -6.14 -2.92 -2.31
C THR A 107 -6.12 -2.87 -0.78
N VAL A 108 -5.07 -3.42 -0.15
CA VAL A 108 -4.89 -3.36 1.31
C VAL A 108 -4.83 -1.92 1.79
N PHE A 109 -3.97 -1.10 1.19
CA PHE A 109 -3.81 0.29 1.63
C PHE A 109 -5.00 1.18 1.28
N SER A 110 -5.72 0.91 0.19
CA SER A 110 -7.00 1.56 -0.11
C SER A 110 -8.05 1.24 0.96
N THR A 111 -8.12 -0.01 1.41
CA THR A 111 -9.06 -0.42 2.46
C THR A 111 -8.71 0.22 3.80
N ILE A 112 -7.43 0.27 4.17
CA ILE A 112 -6.95 0.98 5.36
C ILE A 112 -7.31 2.47 5.29
N ALA A 113 -7.03 3.14 4.16
CA ALA A 113 -7.34 4.54 3.95
C ALA A 113 -8.83 4.82 4.06
N LEU A 114 -9.66 3.93 3.54
CA LEU A 114 -11.12 4.04 3.63
C LEU A 114 -11.59 3.98 5.09
N VAL A 115 -11.10 3.03 5.88
CA VAL A 115 -11.43 2.93 7.31
C VAL A 115 -11.01 4.19 8.07
N LEU A 116 -9.79 4.66 7.84
CA LEU A 116 -9.29 5.89 8.48
C LEU A 116 -10.09 7.13 8.06
N SER A 117 -10.56 7.18 6.82
CA SER A 117 -11.42 8.26 6.33
C SER A 117 -12.78 8.29 7.04
N PHE A 118 -13.30 7.16 7.49
CA PHE A 118 -14.51 7.13 8.33
C PHE A 118 -14.27 7.68 9.74
N LEU A 119 -13.04 7.59 10.25
CA LEU A 119 -12.64 8.16 11.54
C LEU A 119 -12.29 9.65 11.45
N ALA A 120 -11.97 10.16 10.26
CA ALA A 120 -11.61 11.55 10.03
C ALA A 120 -12.77 12.48 10.40
N LYS A 121 -12.49 13.53 11.16
CA LYS A 121 -13.45 14.59 11.53
C LYS A 121 -13.25 15.87 10.71
N SER A 122 -12.05 16.04 10.14
CA SER A 122 -11.66 17.21 9.35
C SER A 122 -10.89 16.80 8.10
N TYR A 123 -10.92 17.67 7.10
CA TYR A 123 -10.11 17.51 5.89
C TYR A 123 -8.60 17.40 6.19
N THR A 124 -8.14 18.08 7.25
CA THR A 124 -6.73 18.03 7.69
C THR A 124 -6.32 16.68 8.28
N ASP A 125 -7.26 15.79 8.59
CA ASP A 125 -6.93 14.49 9.17
C ASP A 125 -6.35 13.52 8.14
N ALA A 126 -6.73 13.63 6.86
CA ALA A 126 -6.15 12.80 5.79
C ALA A 126 -4.62 12.98 5.64
N PRO A 127 -4.07 14.20 5.53
CA PRO A 127 -2.62 14.39 5.54
C PRO A 127 -1.96 14.02 6.87
N ARG A 128 -2.65 14.16 8.01
CA ARG A 128 -2.14 13.70 9.31
C ARG A 128 -1.97 12.17 9.35
N PHE A 129 -2.95 11.41 8.87
CA PHE A 129 -2.83 9.95 8.79
C PHE A 129 -1.67 9.54 7.89
N THR A 130 -1.47 10.24 6.77
CA THR A 130 -0.30 10.01 5.91
C THR A 130 1.00 10.28 6.67
N ALA A 131 1.12 11.41 7.36
CA ALA A 131 2.33 11.79 8.07
C ALA A 131 2.65 10.87 9.26
N TYR A 132 1.65 10.44 10.03
CA TYR A 132 1.88 9.67 11.26
C TYR A 132 1.91 8.15 11.05
N ILE A 133 1.27 7.63 10.00
CA ILE A 133 1.16 6.18 9.76
C ILE A 133 2.02 5.78 8.55
N ILE A 134 1.79 6.41 7.40
CA ILE A 134 2.41 5.99 6.14
C ILE A 134 3.88 6.38 6.07
N THR A 135 4.21 7.59 6.49
CA THR A 135 5.61 8.06 6.41
C THR A 135 6.55 7.24 7.29
N PRO A 136 6.30 6.98 8.58
CA PRO A 136 7.17 6.11 9.37
C PRO A 136 7.24 4.69 8.80
N MET A 137 6.11 4.15 8.34
CA MET A 137 6.04 2.83 7.75
C MET A 137 6.89 2.71 6.48
N SER A 138 6.92 3.75 5.64
CA SER A 138 7.72 3.77 4.42
C SER A 138 9.22 3.72 4.68
N PHE A 139 9.70 4.30 5.79
CA PHE A 139 11.10 4.25 6.17
C PHE A 139 11.50 2.95 6.87
N LEU A 140 10.62 2.41 7.72
CA LEU A 140 10.93 1.24 8.56
C LEU A 140 10.79 -0.09 7.80
N CYS A 141 9.92 -0.17 6.78
CA CYS A 141 9.50 -1.43 6.18
C CYS A 141 10.41 -1.93 5.05
N ASN A 142 11.70 -2.17 5.35
CA ASN A 142 12.61 -2.84 4.41
C ASN A 142 12.69 -2.17 3.02
N THR A 143 12.35 -0.88 2.95
CA THR A 143 12.37 -0.13 1.68
C THR A 143 13.77 0.41 1.39
N PHE A 144 14.41 1.00 2.40
CA PHE A 144 15.73 1.63 2.28
C PHE A 144 16.84 0.87 3.01
N PHE A 145 16.52 0.07 4.02
CA PHE A 145 17.49 -0.66 4.85
C PHE A 145 17.09 -2.12 4.95
N SER A 146 18.07 -3.03 4.89
CA SER A 146 17.85 -4.45 5.14
C SER A 146 17.48 -4.66 6.61
N THR A 147 16.38 -5.39 6.86
CA THR A 147 15.93 -5.76 8.21
C THR A 147 16.86 -6.74 8.90
N GLU A 148 17.82 -7.33 8.19
CA GLU A 148 18.78 -8.30 8.74
C GLU A 148 19.73 -7.70 9.78
N GLN A 149 19.99 -6.40 9.68
CA GLN A 149 20.85 -5.66 10.59
C GLN A 149 20.13 -5.20 11.87
N MET A 150 18.82 -5.46 12.00
CA MET A 150 18.01 -5.00 13.12
C MET A 150 17.91 -6.06 14.23
N PRO A 151 17.74 -5.66 15.52
CA PRO A 151 17.48 -6.57 16.62
C PRO A 151 16.25 -7.46 16.34
N ALA A 152 16.30 -8.73 16.81
CA ALA A 152 15.29 -9.74 16.50
C ALA A 152 13.84 -9.32 16.80
N GLY A 153 13.60 -8.59 17.89
CA GLY A 153 12.26 -8.09 18.24
C GLY A 153 11.70 -7.08 17.23
N PHE A 154 12.51 -6.13 16.76
CA PHE A 154 12.11 -5.17 15.73
C PHE A 154 11.85 -5.85 14.38
N ARG A 155 12.68 -6.81 14.03
CA ARG A 155 12.52 -7.58 12.80
C ARG A 155 11.17 -8.31 12.73
N GLN A 156 10.73 -8.91 13.84
CA GLN A 156 9.42 -9.59 13.90
C GLN A 156 8.27 -8.61 13.70
N VAL A 157 8.29 -7.44 14.34
CA VAL A 157 7.25 -6.42 14.19
C VAL A 157 7.21 -5.89 12.77
N ILE A 158 8.36 -5.58 12.18
CA ILE A 158 8.45 -5.06 10.81
C ILE A 158 7.99 -6.12 9.80
N SER A 159 8.29 -7.40 10.01
CA SER A 159 7.86 -8.47 9.11
C SER A 159 6.33 -8.68 9.09
N LEU A 160 5.60 -8.24 10.11
CA LEU A 160 4.14 -8.27 10.12
C LEU A 160 3.50 -7.10 9.35
N LEU A 161 4.28 -6.07 9.00
CA LEU A 161 3.73 -4.93 8.27
C LEU A 161 3.51 -5.26 6.79
N PRO A 162 2.35 -4.87 6.20
CA PRO A 162 2.00 -5.23 4.82
C PRO A 162 3.00 -4.71 3.79
N LEU A 163 3.54 -3.50 3.99
CA LEU A 163 4.55 -2.93 3.09
C LEU A 163 5.84 -3.74 3.08
N SER A 164 6.30 -4.23 4.25
CA SER A 164 7.51 -5.03 4.36
C SER A 164 7.39 -6.32 3.57
N GLN A 165 6.24 -7.00 3.67
CA GLN A 165 5.96 -8.21 2.92
C GLN A 165 5.87 -7.95 1.42
N THR A 166 5.18 -6.88 1.02
CA THR A 166 5.08 -6.48 -0.40
C THR A 166 6.47 -6.20 -0.99
N SER A 167 7.29 -5.43 -0.29
CA SER A 167 8.65 -5.11 -0.72
C SER A 167 9.51 -6.38 -0.86
N ALA A 168 9.44 -7.31 0.10
CA ALA A 168 10.14 -8.59 0.04
C ALA A 168 9.66 -9.46 -1.13
N MET A 169 8.35 -9.57 -1.35
CA MET A 169 7.78 -10.35 -2.43
C MET A 169 8.15 -9.80 -3.82
N ILE A 170 8.08 -8.48 -4.02
CA ILE A 170 8.49 -7.86 -5.30
C ILE A 170 9.98 -8.07 -5.53
N ARG A 171 10.80 -8.02 -4.47
CA ARG A 171 12.25 -8.27 -4.54
C ARG A 171 12.56 -9.72 -4.91
N SER A 172 11.89 -10.71 -4.31
CA SER A 172 12.07 -12.12 -4.67
C SER A 172 11.77 -12.36 -6.16
N ILE A 173 10.68 -11.76 -6.68
CA ILE A 173 10.33 -11.88 -8.09
C ILE A 173 11.37 -11.19 -8.99
N ALA A 174 11.83 -10.01 -8.60
CA ALA A 174 12.84 -9.26 -9.34
C ALA A 174 14.17 -10.04 -9.47
N ASN A 175 14.48 -10.88 -8.48
CA ASN A 175 15.62 -11.77 -8.47
C ASN A 175 15.31 -13.16 -9.08
N ALA A 176 14.19 -13.30 -9.79
CA ALA A 176 13.71 -14.57 -10.38
C ALA A 176 13.44 -15.68 -9.36
N GLU A 177 13.20 -15.33 -8.09
CA GLU A 177 12.82 -16.24 -7.01
C GLU A 177 11.30 -16.28 -6.82
N GLN A 178 10.80 -17.34 -6.19
CA GLN A 178 9.38 -17.41 -5.84
C GLN A 178 9.09 -16.58 -4.58
N PRO A 179 8.03 -15.75 -4.60
CA PRO A 179 7.65 -14.97 -3.43
C PRO A 179 7.17 -15.88 -2.30
N GLY A 180 7.54 -15.56 -1.07
CA GLY A 180 7.15 -16.33 0.10
C GLY A 180 5.63 -16.33 0.33
N ALA A 181 5.04 -17.51 0.56
CA ALA A 181 3.61 -17.66 0.84
C ALA A 181 3.14 -16.84 2.07
N PHE A 182 4.04 -16.60 3.03
CA PHE A 182 3.75 -15.80 4.22
C PHE A 182 3.32 -14.37 3.89
N GLY A 183 3.89 -13.75 2.85
CA GLY A 183 3.50 -12.42 2.41
C GLY A 183 2.04 -12.33 1.98
N PHE A 184 1.56 -13.33 1.23
CA PHE A 184 0.14 -13.39 0.83
C PHE A 184 -0.80 -13.57 2.02
N VAL A 185 -0.40 -14.36 3.01
CA VAL A 185 -1.18 -14.56 4.24
C VAL A 185 -1.30 -13.25 5.02
N VAL A 186 -0.21 -12.51 5.18
CA VAL A 186 -0.21 -11.22 5.88
C VAL A 186 -1.09 -10.20 5.14
N LEU A 187 -0.91 -10.03 3.83
CA LEU A 187 -1.73 -9.10 3.04
C LEU A 187 -3.21 -9.49 3.05
N GLY A 188 -3.52 -10.79 2.94
CA GLY A 188 -4.87 -11.31 3.05
C GLY A 188 -5.50 -11.04 4.42
N ALA A 189 -4.75 -11.25 5.51
CA ALA A 189 -5.21 -10.97 6.87
C ALA A 189 -5.55 -9.48 7.05
N TYR A 190 -4.70 -8.57 6.59
CA TYR A 190 -4.99 -7.14 6.62
C TYR A 190 -6.24 -6.77 5.83
N LEU A 191 -6.40 -7.34 4.64
CA LEU A 191 -7.56 -7.09 3.80
C LEU A 191 -8.85 -7.56 4.46
N VAL A 192 -8.85 -8.73 5.09
CA VAL A 192 -10.01 -9.28 5.82
C VAL A 192 -10.31 -8.42 7.04
N ILE A 193 -9.32 -8.12 7.88
CA ILE A 193 -9.51 -7.35 9.12
C ILE A 193 -10.07 -5.96 8.80
N PHE A 194 -9.39 -5.20 7.93
CA PHE A 194 -9.84 -3.85 7.60
C PHE A 194 -11.10 -3.83 6.74
N GLY A 195 -11.31 -4.86 5.90
CA GLY A 195 -12.57 -5.05 5.18
C GLY A 195 -13.76 -5.26 6.11
N LEU A 196 -13.63 -6.11 7.13
CA LEU A 196 -14.66 -6.31 8.15
C LEU A 196 -14.94 -5.02 8.94
N ILE A 197 -13.91 -4.28 9.30
CA ILE A 197 -14.06 -2.99 9.99
C ILE A 197 -14.79 -1.99 9.08
N ALA A 198 -14.45 -1.90 7.79
CA ALA A 198 -15.13 -1.05 6.83
C ALA A 198 -16.62 -1.39 6.73
N VAL A 199 -16.95 -2.67 6.62
CA VAL A 199 -18.35 -3.16 6.59
C VAL A 199 -19.08 -2.82 7.90
N ALA A 200 -18.44 -3.00 9.04
CA ALA A 200 -19.04 -2.67 10.34
C ALA A 200 -19.38 -1.18 10.47
N PHE A 201 -18.50 -0.29 9.99
CA PHE A 201 -18.78 1.16 9.97
C PHE A 201 -19.99 1.51 9.10
N ILE A 202 -20.19 0.82 7.99
CA ILE A 202 -21.33 1.03 7.10
C ILE A 202 -22.64 0.62 7.78
N TYR A 203 -22.67 -0.57 8.36
CA TYR A 203 -23.88 -1.05 9.06
C TYR A 203 -24.24 -0.15 10.23
N LYS A 204 -23.26 0.32 10.99
CA LYS A 204 -23.48 1.26 12.07
C LYS A 204 -24.07 2.58 11.59
N LYS A 205 -23.61 3.11 10.44
CA LYS A 205 -24.14 4.37 9.90
C LYS A 205 -25.52 4.22 9.25
N LYS A 206 -25.88 3.06 8.77
CA LYS A 206 -27.20 2.77 8.17
C LYS A 206 -28.31 2.65 9.24
N ASN A 207 -27.95 2.30 10.48
CA ASN A 207 -28.89 2.09 11.58
C ASN A 207 -29.00 3.33 12.50
N LEU A 208 -28.36 4.47 12.17
CA LEU A 208 -28.50 5.79 12.79
C LEU A 208 -29.32 6.74 11.90
#